data_7498761d352ca41356d7bc869bb7b978
#
_entry.id   7498761d352ca41356d7bc869bb7b978
#
_cell.length_a   1.000
_cell.length_b   1.000
_cell.length_c   1.000
_cell.angle_alpha   90.00
_cell.angle_beta   90.00
_cell.angle_gamma   90.00
#
_symmetry.space_group_name_H-M   'P 1'
#
loop_
_entity.id
_entity.type
_entity.pdbx_description
1 polymer ?
#
loop_
_entity_poly.entity_id
_entity_poly.type
_entity_poly.pdbx_seq_one_letter_code
_entity_poly.pdbx_strand_id
1 'polypeptide(L)'
;MYYTQEQVDRANQADLVSFLQSQGEQLTRAGNEYRWKRHDSLTVRGNKWYRHSQSKGGAPIDFVMEFYGKSFTEAVEMLTGEKGAAPPPDRPIPASFSDFRLPPRSPDNRTARNYLTAARRIDEDVTGFFSHAAQCKVALFLPFLFEQAEER
;
A
#
# COMPACT_ATOMS: atom_id res chain seq x y z
N MET A 1 -2.34 -6.50 16.25
CA MET A 1 -2.42 -7.86 15.70
C MET A 1 -1.88 -7.82 14.28
N TYR A 2 -1.10 -8.81 13.90
CA TYR A 2 -0.48 -8.92 12.57
C TYR A 2 -1.13 -10.07 11.81
N TYR A 3 -1.40 -9.87 10.52
CA TYR A 3 -1.88 -10.91 9.61
C TYR A 3 -0.86 -11.18 8.53
N THR A 4 -0.66 -12.43 8.16
CA THR A 4 0.18 -12.80 7.03
C THR A 4 -0.50 -12.45 5.72
N GLN A 5 0.27 -12.29 4.64
CA GLN A 5 -0.29 -12.02 3.33
C GLN A 5 -1.31 -13.10 2.91
N GLU A 6 -1.04 -14.36 3.23
CA GLU A 6 -1.95 -15.48 2.95
C GLU A 6 -3.31 -15.33 3.65
N GLN A 7 -3.32 -14.86 4.90
CA GLN A 7 -4.57 -14.60 5.63
C GLN A 7 -5.35 -13.45 5.01
N VAL A 8 -4.66 -12.40 4.59
CA VAL A 8 -5.28 -11.27 3.89
C VAL A 8 -5.85 -11.69 2.54
N ASP A 9 -5.11 -12.49 1.78
CA ASP A 9 -5.57 -13.02 0.49
C ASP A 9 -6.79 -13.94 0.66
N ARG A 10 -6.79 -14.79 1.69
CA ARG A 10 -7.94 -15.64 2.04
C ARG A 10 -9.16 -14.80 2.41
N ALA A 11 -8.98 -13.75 3.20
CA ALA A 11 -10.06 -12.83 3.54
C ALA A 11 -10.63 -12.13 2.29
N ASN A 12 -9.77 -11.75 1.33
CA ASN A 12 -10.18 -11.13 0.07
C ASN A 12 -10.81 -12.11 -0.92
N GLN A 13 -10.66 -13.41 -0.71
CA GLN A 13 -11.33 -14.46 -1.50
C GLN A 13 -12.64 -14.94 -0.86
N ALA A 14 -12.98 -14.49 0.33
CA ALA A 14 -14.21 -14.85 1.01
C ALA A 14 -15.44 -14.49 0.16
N ASP A 15 -16.43 -15.40 0.13
CA ASP A 15 -17.68 -15.15 -0.56
C ASP A 15 -18.56 -14.20 0.25
N LEU A 16 -18.73 -12.98 -0.26
CA LEU A 16 -19.53 -11.94 0.38
C LEU A 16 -21.01 -12.30 0.48
N VAL A 17 -21.54 -13.13 -0.41
CA VAL A 17 -22.94 -13.55 -0.38
C VAL A 17 -23.15 -14.44 0.84
N SER A 18 -22.33 -15.45 1.02
CA SER A 18 -22.36 -16.34 2.19
C SER A 18 -22.08 -15.58 3.49
N PHE A 19 -21.13 -14.66 3.46
CA PHE A 19 -20.83 -13.81 4.63
C PHE A 19 -22.05 -12.98 5.05
N LEU A 20 -22.69 -12.27 4.13
CA LEU A 20 -23.87 -11.45 4.42
C LEU A 20 -25.05 -12.29 4.92
N GLN A 21 -25.26 -13.46 4.33
CA GLN A 21 -26.28 -14.39 4.79
C GLN A 21 -26.01 -14.89 6.23
N SER A 22 -24.76 -15.17 6.57
CA SER A 22 -24.39 -15.56 7.93
C SER A 22 -24.59 -14.43 8.96
N GLN A 23 -24.51 -13.17 8.52
CA GLN A 23 -24.83 -12.00 9.34
C GLN A 23 -26.33 -11.70 9.41
N GLY A 24 -27.17 -12.53 8.79
CA GLY A 24 -28.64 -12.35 8.78
C GLY A 24 -29.12 -11.26 7.82
N GLU A 25 -28.25 -10.78 6.93
CA GLU A 25 -28.60 -9.73 5.96
C GLU A 25 -29.47 -10.27 4.82
N GLN A 26 -30.42 -9.49 4.40
CA GLN A 26 -31.34 -9.89 3.33
C GLN A 26 -30.79 -9.50 1.96
N LEU A 27 -30.63 -10.50 1.10
CA LEU A 27 -30.15 -10.35 -0.27
C LEU A 27 -31.27 -10.73 -1.26
N THR A 28 -31.42 -9.96 -2.31
CA THR A 28 -32.34 -10.25 -3.41
C THR A 28 -31.53 -10.63 -4.65
N ARG A 29 -31.78 -11.80 -5.20
CA ARG A 29 -31.10 -12.23 -6.43
C ARG A 29 -31.56 -11.39 -7.62
N ALA A 30 -30.58 -10.89 -8.40
CA ALA A 30 -30.77 -10.12 -9.61
C ALA A 30 -29.87 -10.69 -10.72
N GLY A 31 -30.34 -11.74 -11.41
CA GLY A 31 -29.53 -12.45 -12.40
C GLY A 31 -28.35 -13.20 -11.77
N ASN A 32 -27.14 -12.80 -12.13
CA ASN A 32 -25.88 -13.37 -11.61
C ASN A 32 -25.32 -12.63 -10.38
N GLU A 33 -26.05 -11.64 -9.89
CA GLU A 33 -25.64 -10.80 -8.76
C GLU A 33 -26.71 -10.82 -7.67
N TYR A 34 -26.33 -10.37 -6.49
CA TYR A 34 -27.24 -10.18 -5.37
C TYR A 34 -27.30 -8.71 -4.98
N ARG A 35 -28.50 -8.18 -4.79
CA ARG A 35 -28.71 -6.83 -4.23
C ARG A 35 -28.89 -6.92 -2.75
N TRP A 36 -28.21 -6.05 -2.01
CA TRP A 36 -28.37 -5.95 -0.58
C TRP A 36 -29.55 -5.04 -0.25
N LYS A 37 -30.58 -5.58 0.41
CA LYS A 37 -31.79 -4.82 0.73
C LYS A 37 -31.56 -3.58 1.57
N ARG A 38 -30.55 -3.59 2.42
CA ARG A 38 -30.17 -2.44 3.25
C ARG A 38 -29.60 -1.28 2.41
N HIS A 39 -29.06 -1.57 1.25
CA HIS A 39 -28.51 -0.64 0.29
C HIS A 39 -28.82 -1.07 -1.14
N ASP A 40 -30.00 -0.70 -1.65
CA ASP A 40 -30.52 -1.15 -2.96
C ASP A 40 -29.59 -0.88 -4.14
N SER A 41 -28.75 0.14 -4.04
CA SER A 41 -27.76 0.47 -5.06
C SER A 41 -26.49 -0.40 -5.01
N LEU A 42 -26.40 -1.33 -4.04
CA LEU A 42 -25.25 -2.18 -3.85
C LEU A 42 -25.52 -3.57 -4.41
N THR A 43 -24.65 -4.00 -5.31
CA THR A 43 -24.62 -5.35 -5.85
C THR A 43 -23.41 -6.11 -5.34
N VAL A 44 -23.60 -7.41 -5.11
CA VAL A 44 -22.55 -8.34 -4.66
C VAL A 44 -22.50 -9.52 -5.63
N ARG A 45 -21.29 -9.88 -6.03
CA ARG A 45 -21.04 -11.03 -6.89
C ARG A 45 -19.79 -11.78 -6.43
N GLY A 46 -19.99 -12.92 -5.78
CA GLY A 46 -18.91 -13.70 -5.17
C GLY A 46 -18.11 -12.87 -4.16
N ASN A 47 -16.85 -12.64 -4.44
CA ASN A 47 -15.94 -11.86 -3.59
C ASN A 47 -15.80 -10.39 -4.05
N LYS A 48 -16.75 -9.85 -4.80
CA LYS A 48 -16.75 -8.46 -5.23
C LYS A 48 -18.07 -7.79 -4.91
N TRP A 49 -18.00 -6.50 -4.60
CA TRP A 49 -19.15 -5.66 -4.43
C TRP A 49 -19.02 -4.39 -5.25
N TYR A 50 -20.14 -3.81 -5.60
CA TYR A 50 -20.19 -2.53 -6.29
C TYR A 50 -21.42 -1.73 -5.87
N ARG A 51 -21.21 -0.47 -5.50
CA ARG A 51 -22.26 0.49 -5.15
C ARG A 51 -22.46 1.49 -6.29
N HIS A 52 -23.54 1.30 -7.03
CA HIS A 52 -23.83 2.11 -8.22
C HIS A 52 -24.03 3.59 -7.91
N SER A 53 -24.64 3.94 -6.77
CA SER A 53 -24.90 5.35 -6.40
C SER A 53 -23.64 6.17 -6.12
N GLN A 54 -22.52 5.52 -5.84
CA GLN A 54 -21.24 6.17 -5.53
C GLN A 54 -20.12 5.77 -6.50
N SER A 55 -20.42 4.92 -7.47
CA SER A 55 -19.43 4.33 -8.40
C SER A 55 -18.22 3.74 -7.67
N LYS A 56 -18.46 3.09 -6.53
CA LYS A 56 -17.44 2.53 -5.66
C LYS A 56 -17.63 1.03 -5.52
N GLY A 57 -16.54 0.28 -5.56
CA GLY A 57 -16.52 -1.16 -5.36
C GLY A 57 -15.19 -1.64 -4.82
N GLY A 58 -15.14 -2.90 -4.40
CA GLY A 58 -13.93 -3.43 -3.81
C GLY A 58 -13.99 -4.91 -3.49
N ALA A 59 -13.09 -5.33 -2.62
CA ALA A 59 -12.93 -6.67 -2.09
C ALA A 59 -13.70 -6.84 -0.75
N PRO A 60 -13.79 -8.05 -0.20
CA PRO A 60 -14.50 -8.29 1.07
C PRO A 60 -13.97 -7.49 2.24
N ILE A 61 -12.67 -7.31 2.36
CA ILE A 61 -12.08 -6.50 3.44
C ILE A 61 -12.59 -5.06 3.37
N ASP A 62 -12.55 -4.44 2.17
CA ASP A 62 -13.05 -3.09 1.95
C ASP A 62 -14.54 -2.98 2.29
N PHE A 63 -15.30 -4.03 1.97
CA PHE A 63 -16.72 -4.09 2.29
C PHE A 63 -16.97 -4.02 3.80
N VAL A 64 -16.26 -4.84 4.58
CA VAL A 64 -16.43 -4.88 6.04
C VAL A 64 -15.98 -3.56 6.67
N MET A 65 -14.89 -2.98 6.19
CA MET A 65 -14.42 -1.67 6.66
C MET A 65 -15.44 -0.55 6.37
N GLU A 66 -16.01 -0.52 5.16
CA GLU A 66 -16.91 0.54 4.71
C GLU A 66 -18.30 0.45 5.35
N PHE A 67 -18.88 -0.74 5.42
CA PHE A 67 -20.29 -0.91 5.82
C PHE A 67 -20.47 -1.35 7.28
N TYR A 68 -19.49 -2.00 7.87
CA TYR A 68 -19.52 -2.38 9.28
C TYR A 68 -18.65 -1.47 10.16
N GLY A 69 -17.92 -0.52 9.57
CA GLY A 69 -17.08 0.42 10.31
C GLY A 69 -15.94 -0.26 11.09
N LYS A 70 -15.49 -1.42 10.61
CA LYS A 70 -14.45 -2.21 11.27
C LYS A 70 -13.07 -1.79 10.84
N SER A 71 -12.09 -1.97 11.72
CA SER A 71 -10.68 -1.83 11.37
C SER A 71 -10.25 -2.97 10.43
N PHE A 72 -9.14 -2.78 9.73
CA PHE A 72 -8.57 -3.81 8.84
C PHE A 72 -8.40 -5.16 9.55
N THR A 73 -7.86 -5.13 10.77
CA THR A 73 -7.62 -6.33 11.57
C THR A 73 -8.91 -7.05 11.95
N GLU A 74 -9.92 -6.30 12.37
CA GLU A 74 -11.24 -6.86 12.67
C GLU A 74 -11.96 -7.39 11.42
N ALA A 75 -11.78 -6.71 10.28
CA ALA A 75 -12.35 -7.15 9.01
C ALA A 75 -11.77 -8.49 8.57
N VAL A 76 -10.45 -8.67 8.67
CA VAL A 76 -9.80 -9.96 8.37
C VAL A 76 -10.29 -11.05 9.32
N GLU A 77 -10.36 -10.76 10.62
CA GLU A 77 -10.89 -11.71 11.62
C GLU A 77 -12.34 -12.12 11.33
N MET A 78 -13.19 -11.17 10.98
CA MET A 78 -14.61 -11.46 10.65
C MET A 78 -14.77 -12.31 9.40
N LEU A 79 -13.91 -12.14 8.41
CA LEU A 79 -13.99 -12.86 7.14
C LEU A 79 -13.35 -14.25 7.19
N THR A 80 -12.28 -14.41 7.94
CA THR A 80 -11.54 -15.68 8.05
C THR A 80 -11.90 -16.49 9.28
N GLY A 81 -12.45 -15.85 10.31
CA GLY A 81 -12.65 -16.45 11.64
C GLY A 81 -11.35 -16.67 12.42
N GLU A 82 -10.22 -16.28 11.86
CA GLU A 82 -8.90 -16.48 12.47
C GLU A 82 -8.43 -15.19 13.18
N LYS A 83 -8.00 -15.33 14.42
CA LYS A 83 -7.35 -14.22 15.13
C LYS A 83 -5.93 -14.02 14.62
N GLY A 84 -5.59 -12.77 14.34
CA GLY A 84 -4.22 -12.41 13.96
C GLY A 84 -3.21 -12.82 15.03
N ALA A 85 -2.03 -13.22 14.59
CA ALA A 85 -0.91 -13.48 15.48
C ALA A 85 -0.45 -12.19 16.19
N ALA A 86 0.24 -12.35 17.32
CA ALA A 86 0.99 -11.25 17.89
C ALA A 86 1.95 -10.69 16.82
N PRO A 87 2.19 -9.37 16.77
CA PRO A 87 3.20 -8.83 15.89
C PRO A 87 4.50 -9.59 16.13
N PRO A 88 5.27 -9.92 15.07
CA PRO A 88 6.57 -10.49 15.26
C PRO A 88 7.33 -9.59 16.24
N PRO A 89 8.11 -10.16 17.18
CA PRO A 89 8.85 -9.37 18.12
C PRO A 89 9.60 -8.31 17.32
N ASP A 90 9.41 -7.05 17.72
CA ASP A 90 10.04 -5.91 17.07
C ASP A 90 11.45 -6.34 16.69
N ARG A 91 11.71 -6.39 15.39
CA ARG A 91 13.08 -6.55 14.93
C ARG A 91 13.83 -5.48 15.68
N PRO A 92 14.80 -5.80 16.56
CA PRO A 92 15.45 -4.78 17.35
C PRO A 92 15.86 -3.70 16.37
N ILE A 93 15.19 -2.55 16.47
CA ILE A 93 15.62 -1.38 15.73
C ILE A 93 17.05 -1.26 16.17
N PRO A 94 18.04 -1.44 15.26
CA PRO A 94 19.43 -1.37 15.68
C PRO A 94 19.57 -0.09 16.50
N ALA A 95 19.88 -0.29 17.77
CA ALA A 95 19.89 0.76 18.74
C ALA A 95 20.80 1.86 18.19
N SER A 96 20.18 3.02 17.99
CA SER A 96 20.84 4.22 17.54
C SER A 96 21.29 4.26 16.07
N PHE A 97 20.52 4.97 15.27
CA PHE A 97 21.07 5.77 14.19
C PHE A 97 22.06 6.86 14.69
N SER A 98 22.51 6.75 15.93
CA SER A 98 23.48 7.67 16.54
C SER A 98 24.84 7.65 15.84
N ASP A 99 25.15 6.56 15.13
CA ASP A 99 26.38 6.46 14.32
C ASP A 99 26.16 6.75 12.83
N PHE A 100 24.96 7.16 12.43
CA PHE A 100 24.74 7.65 11.09
C PHE A 100 25.48 8.99 10.90
N ARG A 101 26.69 8.90 10.43
CA ARG A 101 27.45 10.07 9.98
C ARG A 101 27.17 10.28 8.50
N LEU A 102 26.65 11.47 8.20
CA LEU A 102 26.58 11.90 6.80
C LEU A 102 28.00 11.85 6.23
N PRO A 103 28.18 11.27 5.05
CA PRO A 103 29.48 11.32 4.36
C PRO A 103 29.93 12.78 4.21
N PRO A 104 31.25 13.00 4.12
CA PRO A 104 31.78 14.35 3.96
C PRO A 104 31.16 15.01 2.72
N ARG A 105 30.87 16.28 2.81
CA ARG A 105 30.26 17.04 1.71
C ARG A 105 31.23 17.04 0.52
N SER A 106 30.71 16.65 -0.65
CA SER A 106 31.50 16.77 -1.87
C SER A 106 31.88 18.24 -2.12
N PRO A 107 33.12 18.52 -2.54
CA PRO A 107 33.53 19.86 -2.84
C PRO A 107 32.78 20.48 -4.05
N ASP A 108 32.28 19.62 -4.94
CA ASP A 108 31.45 20.04 -6.05
C ASP A 108 30.28 19.07 -6.30
N ASN A 109 29.30 19.47 -7.07
CA ASN A 109 28.12 18.68 -7.46
C ASN A 109 28.16 18.26 -8.94
N ARG A 110 29.33 18.38 -9.59
CA ARG A 110 29.50 18.15 -11.03
C ARG A 110 29.08 16.75 -11.45
N THR A 111 29.51 15.73 -10.71
CA THR A 111 29.16 14.33 -10.97
C THR A 111 27.65 14.10 -10.86
N ALA A 112 27.01 14.65 -9.82
CA ALA A 112 25.57 14.55 -9.65
C ALA A 112 24.82 15.25 -10.79
N ARG A 113 25.27 16.43 -11.18
CA ARG A 113 24.68 17.19 -12.28
C ARG A 113 24.79 16.44 -13.60
N ASN A 114 25.98 15.91 -13.93
CA ASN A 114 26.18 15.10 -15.13
C ASN A 114 25.30 13.86 -15.14
N TYR A 115 25.14 13.18 -14.02
CA TYR A 115 24.23 12.05 -13.93
C TYR A 115 22.77 12.44 -14.18
N LEU A 116 22.32 13.53 -13.60
CA LEU A 116 20.94 13.99 -13.76
C LEU A 116 20.67 14.45 -15.20
N THR A 117 21.59 15.17 -15.83
CA THR A 117 21.40 15.67 -17.19
C THR A 117 21.67 14.62 -18.26
N ALA A 118 22.78 13.89 -18.18
CA ALA A 118 23.18 12.92 -19.20
C ALA A 118 22.46 11.58 -19.09
N ALA A 119 22.42 10.99 -17.89
CA ALA A 119 21.81 9.67 -17.69
C ALA A 119 20.29 9.72 -17.49
N ARG A 120 19.79 10.71 -16.74
CA ARG A 120 18.36 10.87 -16.45
C ARG A 120 17.65 11.83 -17.39
N ARG A 121 18.38 12.56 -18.25
CA ARG A 121 17.85 13.54 -19.21
C ARG A 121 16.96 14.61 -18.58
N ILE A 122 17.28 15.00 -17.35
CA ILE A 122 16.61 16.09 -16.67
C ILE A 122 17.19 17.40 -17.20
N ASP A 123 16.33 18.37 -17.48
CA ASP A 123 16.71 19.65 -18.01
C ASP A 123 17.76 20.36 -17.10
N GLU A 124 18.71 21.02 -17.71
CA GLU A 124 19.81 21.69 -17.00
C GLU A 124 19.33 22.83 -16.12
N ASP A 125 18.28 23.54 -16.54
CA ASP A 125 17.68 24.63 -15.76
C ASP A 125 17.05 24.10 -14.47
N VAL A 126 16.38 22.91 -14.52
CA VAL A 126 15.81 22.25 -13.34
C VAL A 126 16.91 21.81 -12.38
N THR A 127 17.98 21.20 -12.89
CA THR A 127 19.10 20.75 -12.06
C THR A 127 19.86 21.92 -11.45
N GLY A 128 19.97 23.03 -12.18
CA GLY A 128 20.56 24.29 -11.73
C GLY A 128 19.77 24.92 -10.58
N PHE A 129 18.44 24.96 -10.68
CA PHE A 129 17.57 25.48 -9.63
C PHE A 129 17.72 24.70 -8.32
N PHE A 130 17.70 23.36 -8.37
CA PHE A 130 17.86 22.53 -7.17
C PHE A 130 19.29 22.59 -6.58
N SER A 131 20.31 22.80 -7.36
CA SER A 131 21.67 22.96 -6.86
C SER A 131 21.90 24.30 -6.14
N HIS A 132 21.12 25.35 -6.49
CA HIS A 132 21.17 26.67 -5.84
C HIS A 132 20.24 26.77 -4.63
N ALA A 133 19.01 26.23 -4.74
CA ALA A 133 17.98 26.33 -3.70
C ALA A 133 18.22 25.40 -2.51
N ALA A 134 18.82 24.23 -2.75
CA ALA A 134 19.25 23.34 -1.70
C ALA A 134 20.78 23.34 -1.74
N GLN A 135 21.41 23.75 -0.66
CA GLN A 135 22.79 23.33 -0.39
C GLN A 135 22.80 21.80 -0.31
N CYS A 136 22.68 21.17 -1.48
CA CYS A 136 22.12 19.84 -1.67
C CYS A 136 23.00 18.77 -1.06
N LYS A 137 22.48 18.14 -0.04
CA LYS A 137 22.94 16.85 0.51
C LYS A 137 22.69 15.66 -0.45
N VAL A 138 22.14 15.90 -1.62
CA VAL A 138 21.73 14.86 -2.60
C VAL A 138 22.91 14.25 -3.37
N ALA A 139 24.06 14.93 -3.42
CA ALA A 139 25.25 14.44 -4.14
C ALA A 139 25.89 13.16 -3.52
N LEU A 140 25.37 12.67 -2.42
CA LEU A 140 26.01 11.62 -1.62
C LEU A 140 25.46 10.21 -1.86
N PHE A 141 24.36 10.10 -2.58
CA PHE A 141 23.77 8.79 -2.90
C PHE A 141 24.22 8.22 -4.26
N LEU A 142 24.90 9.00 -5.08
CA LEU A 142 25.27 8.62 -6.44
C LEU A 142 26.41 7.58 -6.56
N PRO A 143 27.44 7.56 -5.70
CA PRO A 143 28.47 6.53 -5.81
C PRO A 143 27.94 5.12 -5.61
N PHE A 144 26.97 4.96 -4.70
CA PHE A 144 26.40 3.65 -4.38
C PHE A 144 25.52 3.07 -5.51
N LEU A 145 24.92 3.93 -6.32
CA LEU A 145 24.12 3.49 -7.48
C LEU A 145 24.98 3.17 -8.71
N PHE A 146 26.19 3.72 -8.78
CA PHE A 146 27.09 3.49 -9.92
C PHE A 146 27.85 2.15 -9.80
N GLU A 147 28.20 1.75 -8.58
CA GLU A 147 28.91 0.49 -8.33
C GLU A 147 28.05 -0.74 -8.65
N GLN A 148 26.73 -0.62 -8.58
CA GLN A 148 25.78 -1.69 -8.93
C GLN A 148 25.48 -1.78 -10.44
N ALA A 149 25.86 -0.81 -11.24
CA ALA A 149 25.60 -0.79 -12.68
C ALA A 149 26.73 -1.42 -13.52
N GLU A 150 27.92 -1.62 -12.95
CA GLU A 150 29.06 -2.25 -13.62
C GLU A 150 29.10 -3.79 -13.45
N GLU A 151 28.24 -4.38 -12.61
CA GLU A 151 28.16 -5.84 -12.40
C GLU A 151 27.03 -6.55 -13.19
N ARG A 152 26.51 -5.90 -14.24
CA ARG A 152 25.53 -6.56 -15.13
C ARG A 152 25.94 -6.48 -16.59
#